data_1dd862b83a8d576f7b0f8e5eac0f313e
#
_entry.id   1dd862b83a8d576f7b0f8e5eac0f313e
#
_cell.length_a   1.000
_cell.length_b   1.000
_cell.length_c   1.000
_cell.angle_alpha   90.00
_cell.angle_beta   90.00
_cell.angle_gamma   90.00
#
_symmetry.space_group_name_H-M   'P 1'
#
loop_
_entity.id
_entity.type
_entity.pdbx_description
1 polymer ?
#
loop_
_entity_poly.entity_id
_entity_poly.type
_entity_poly.pdbx_seq_one_letter_code
_entity_poly.pdbx_strand_id
1 'polypeptide(L)'
;METHTGLFKSLGFPSVAVHEANSHFDFIEPSRTILVIGPMGSGKTEYAARLWRDAAVARKKGNSISYLTSGGGTQKDLFEPETGIGTADRRNTFFVRNSLDKLRFSEYPADALGYRGGFERCGKNIATISNSFDLEETIKNHPHIGTWILDEAAFYDERLAYLVKREAEQRGLVFVMPTLLLNFRGEIFNATARLLMETSTDIYPLSAYCEHKECLESAYNTYRYYVVSGIECPALFFDPLIIVGGDRDKNDPLEPNYCTRCDSHHYLPGKQYTYFTLKPLGEKASVGNLEPLENELRAIKFSPDSSELFRSFRANYIEGPRPSQEHMNSLRVPAIAERAVVYLFAEQNLLSAEQTRLLVERLDLDREYLAKRLADNKRPINL
;
A
#
# COMPACT_ATOMS: atom_id res chain seq x y z
N MET A 1 18.41 16.55 20.92
CA MET A 1 17.36 16.21 19.92
C MET A 1 16.30 17.29 19.74
N GLU A 2 16.17 18.26 20.64
CA GLU A 2 15.13 19.33 20.55
C GLU A 2 15.39 20.43 19.52
N THR A 3 16.63 20.65 19.09
CA THR A 3 17.01 21.75 18.19
C THR A 3 16.56 21.57 16.74
N HIS A 4 16.38 20.34 16.27
CA HIS A 4 15.96 20.08 14.88
C HIS A 4 14.45 20.17 14.67
N THR A 5 13.64 19.85 15.70
CA THR A 5 12.18 19.90 15.62
C THR A 5 11.66 21.32 15.39
N GLY A 6 12.29 22.32 16.04
CA GLY A 6 11.95 23.73 15.85
C GLY A 6 12.24 24.23 14.43
N LEU A 7 13.35 23.84 13.82
CA LEU A 7 13.73 24.19 12.47
C LEU A 7 12.76 23.57 11.43
N PHE A 8 12.47 22.28 11.55
CA PHE A 8 11.52 21.62 10.64
C PHE A 8 10.14 22.27 10.68
N LYS A 9 9.64 22.59 11.88
CA LYS A 9 8.37 23.31 12.05
C LYS A 9 8.40 24.68 11.40
N SER A 10 9.50 25.44 11.54
CA SER A 10 9.64 26.76 10.92
C SER A 10 9.73 26.69 9.39
N LEU A 11 10.16 25.57 8.83
CA LEU A 11 10.20 25.29 7.40
C LEU A 11 8.87 24.73 6.85
N GLY A 12 7.83 24.63 7.69
CA GLY A 12 6.51 24.15 7.27
C GLY A 12 6.37 22.63 7.20
N PHE A 13 7.34 21.86 7.74
CA PHE A 13 7.18 20.42 7.84
C PHE A 13 6.15 20.06 8.92
N PRO A 14 5.27 19.08 8.68
CA PRO A 14 4.26 18.68 9.65
C PRO A 14 4.92 18.14 10.93
N SER A 15 4.37 18.52 12.07
CA SER A 15 4.70 17.89 13.35
C SER A 15 3.88 16.61 13.49
N VAL A 16 4.55 15.47 13.44
CA VAL A 16 3.92 14.16 13.58
C VAL A 16 4.45 13.49 14.84
N ALA A 17 3.54 13.02 15.70
CA ALA A 17 3.90 12.19 16.85
C ALA A 17 4.12 10.73 16.38
N VAL A 18 5.25 10.14 16.77
CA VAL A 18 5.55 8.73 16.48
C VAL A 18 5.38 7.91 17.75
N HIS A 19 4.57 6.87 17.68
CA HIS A 19 4.20 6.03 18.82
C HIS A 19 4.70 4.59 18.64
N GLU A 20 4.94 3.92 19.76
CA GLU A 20 5.18 2.48 19.74
C GLU A 20 3.87 1.71 19.55
N ALA A 21 3.85 0.78 18.61
CA ALA A 21 2.66 0.00 18.27
C ALA A 21 2.15 -0.92 19.39
N ASN A 22 2.96 -1.18 20.42
CA ASN A 22 2.61 -2.03 21.55
C ASN A 22 1.89 -1.28 22.69
N SER A 23 1.85 0.06 22.66
CA SER A 23 1.11 0.86 23.63
C SER A 23 -0.40 0.65 23.46
N HIS A 24 -1.15 0.81 24.57
CA HIS A 24 -2.61 0.85 24.51
C HIS A 24 -3.07 2.07 23.72
N PHE A 25 -4.13 1.90 22.93
CA PHE A 25 -4.69 3.00 22.16
C PHE A 25 -5.37 4.01 23.08
N ASP A 26 -5.02 5.28 22.90
CA ASP A 26 -5.67 6.38 23.62
C ASP A 26 -6.94 6.80 22.86
N PHE A 27 -8.11 6.51 23.46
CA PHE A 27 -9.43 6.94 22.98
C PHE A 27 -9.81 8.35 23.47
N ILE A 28 -9.04 8.97 24.34
CA ILE A 28 -9.41 10.22 25.00
C ILE A 28 -9.10 11.41 24.11
N GLU A 29 -7.92 11.45 23.51
CA GLU A 29 -7.48 12.58 22.73
C GLU A 29 -8.31 12.72 21.43
N PRO A 30 -9.00 13.86 21.22
CA PRO A 30 -9.78 14.11 20.01
C PRO A 30 -8.93 14.60 18.83
N SER A 31 -9.57 14.73 17.68
CA SER A 31 -9.01 15.42 16.50
C SER A 31 -7.72 14.77 15.97
N ARG A 32 -7.69 13.43 15.94
CA ARG A 32 -6.49 12.70 15.51
C ARG A 32 -6.69 12.02 14.16
N THR A 33 -5.66 12.15 13.33
CA THR A 33 -5.51 11.40 12.07
C THR A 33 -4.27 10.52 12.18
N ILE A 34 -4.46 9.23 12.36
CA ILE A 34 -3.44 8.28 12.79
C ILE A 34 -3.10 7.32 11.65
N LEU A 35 -1.85 7.31 11.21
CA LEU A 35 -1.36 6.30 10.28
C LEU A 35 -0.78 5.10 11.03
N VAL A 36 -1.24 3.90 10.67
CA VAL A 36 -0.61 2.64 11.06
C VAL A 36 0.11 2.11 9.82
N ILE A 37 1.43 2.27 9.78
CA ILE A 37 2.24 1.99 8.60
C ILE A 37 3.14 0.77 8.80
N GLY A 38 3.51 0.12 7.72
CA GLY A 38 4.42 -1.02 7.75
C GLY A 38 4.37 -1.80 6.43
N PRO A 39 5.32 -2.71 6.22
CA PRO A 39 5.34 -3.54 5.01
C PRO A 39 4.12 -4.48 4.93
N MET A 40 3.95 -5.11 3.80
CA MET A 40 2.95 -6.17 3.66
C MET A 40 3.25 -7.32 4.63
N GLY A 41 2.24 -7.78 5.38
CA GLY A 41 2.46 -8.83 6.39
C GLY A 41 2.89 -8.34 7.78
N SER A 42 3.08 -7.04 8.00
CA SER A 42 3.46 -6.48 9.32
C SER A 42 2.32 -6.45 10.35
N GLY A 43 1.14 -6.96 10.03
CA GLY A 43 0.01 -7.01 11.00
C GLY A 43 -0.80 -5.73 11.11
N LYS A 44 -0.77 -4.84 10.11
CA LYS A 44 -1.58 -3.58 10.12
C LYS A 44 -3.07 -3.82 10.38
N THR A 45 -3.67 -4.76 9.65
CA THR A 45 -5.09 -5.11 9.83
C THR A 45 -5.34 -5.82 11.16
N GLU A 46 -4.37 -6.60 11.66
CA GLU A 46 -4.45 -7.19 13.00
C GLU A 46 -4.38 -6.12 14.10
N TYR A 47 -3.58 -5.07 13.91
CA TYR A 47 -3.58 -3.90 14.78
C TYR A 47 -4.98 -3.25 14.82
N ALA A 48 -5.64 -3.10 13.67
CA ALA A 48 -7.02 -2.60 13.59
C ALA A 48 -8.00 -3.51 14.35
N ALA A 49 -7.86 -4.82 14.25
CA ALA A 49 -8.67 -5.78 15.00
C ALA A 49 -8.43 -5.68 16.51
N ARG A 50 -7.17 -5.47 16.94
CA ARG A 50 -6.84 -5.23 18.35
C ARG A 50 -7.52 -3.96 18.85
N LEU A 51 -7.42 -2.86 18.11
CA LEU A 51 -8.06 -1.59 18.45
C LEU A 51 -9.58 -1.75 18.56
N TRP A 52 -10.20 -2.50 17.67
CA TRP A 52 -11.63 -2.82 17.74
C TRP A 52 -11.99 -3.52 19.04
N ARG A 53 -11.20 -4.53 19.47
CA ARG A 53 -11.38 -5.23 20.75
C ARG A 53 -11.17 -4.30 21.95
N ASP A 54 -10.12 -3.47 21.91
CA ASP A 54 -9.80 -2.50 22.97
C ASP A 54 -10.95 -1.50 23.16
N ALA A 55 -11.54 -1.00 22.07
CA ALA A 55 -12.71 -0.12 22.12
C ALA A 55 -13.93 -0.81 22.77
N ALA A 56 -14.16 -2.08 22.44
CA ALA A 56 -15.23 -2.86 23.05
C ALA A 56 -15.00 -3.05 24.56
N VAL A 57 -13.77 -3.25 24.99
CA VAL A 57 -13.39 -3.32 26.40
C VAL A 57 -13.57 -1.97 27.09
N ALA A 58 -13.12 -0.88 26.46
CA ALA A 58 -13.28 0.48 26.98
C ALA A 58 -14.74 0.85 27.22
N ARG A 59 -15.64 0.47 26.31
CA ARG A 59 -17.10 0.66 26.49
C ARG A 59 -17.67 -0.13 27.65
N LYS A 60 -17.27 -1.41 27.81
CA LYS A 60 -17.79 -2.28 28.88
C LYS A 60 -17.34 -1.88 30.28
N LYS A 61 -16.08 -1.45 30.40
CA LYS A 61 -15.47 -1.12 31.69
C LYS A 61 -15.69 0.33 32.11
N GLY A 62 -16.47 1.08 31.34
CA GLY A 62 -16.78 2.53 31.57
C GLY A 62 -15.48 3.25 31.74
N ASN A 63 -14.55 3.40 31.94
CA ASN A 63 -13.26 4.06 32.12
C ASN A 63 -12.39 3.51 33.22
N SER A 64 -12.30 2.25 33.33
CA SER A 64 -11.15 1.71 34.05
C SER A 64 -9.79 1.99 33.36
N ILE A 65 -9.81 2.72 32.25
CA ILE A 65 -8.62 3.46 31.70
C ILE A 65 -8.47 4.80 32.44
N SER A 66 -8.91 4.86 33.66
CA SER A 66 -9.02 6.05 34.51
C SER A 66 -7.70 6.58 35.08
N TYR A 67 -6.59 5.88 34.90
CA TYR A 67 -5.28 6.44 35.23
C TYR A 67 -4.91 7.62 34.32
N LEU A 68 -5.64 7.83 33.24
CA LEU A 68 -5.47 8.96 32.33
C LEU A 68 -6.27 10.20 32.79
N THR A 69 -7.09 10.10 33.80
CA THR A 69 -8.01 11.16 34.23
C THR A 69 -7.48 12.01 35.37
N SER A 70 -6.24 12.45 35.30
CA SER A 70 -5.75 13.45 36.28
C SER A 70 -6.36 14.86 36.12
N GLY A 71 -7.31 15.06 35.23
CA GLY A 71 -7.84 16.35 34.83
C GLY A 71 -9.24 16.76 35.33
N GLY A 72 -9.92 15.97 36.15
CA GLY A 72 -11.14 16.41 36.88
C GLY A 72 -12.44 16.51 36.08
N GLY A 73 -12.50 16.12 34.80
CA GLY A 73 -13.72 15.98 34.02
C GLY A 73 -14.53 14.71 34.36
N THR A 74 -15.82 14.68 34.06
CA THR A 74 -16.56 13.44 34.13
C THR A 74 -16.06 12.51 33.03
N GLN A 75 -16.10 11.21 33.28
CA GLN A 75 -15.65 10.21 32.35
C GLN A 75 -16.32 10.27 30.96
N LYS A 76 -17.57 10.75 30.94
CA LYS A 76 -18.34 10.93 29.73
C LYS A 76 -17.74 12.05 28.85
N ASP A 77 -17.38 13.16 29.49
CA ASP A 77 -16.86 14.37 28.82
C ASP A 77 -15.51 14.14 28.16
N LEU A 78 -14.71 13.18 28.66
CA LEU A 78 -13.40 12.83 28.08
C LEU A 78 -13.49 12.15 26.70
N PHE A 79 -14.61 11.52 26.39
CA PHE A 79 -14.80 10.79 25.13
C PHE A 79 -15.73 11.51 24.15
N GLU A 80 -16.43 12.56 24.63
CA GLU A 80 -17.27 13.39 23.79
C GLU A 80 -16.44 14.50 23.15
N PRO A 81 -16.77 14.97 21.93
CA PRO A 81 -16.08 16.08 21.31
C PRO A 81 -16.28 17.37 22.13
N GLU A 82 -15.20 18.13 22.33
CA GLU A 82 -15.20 19.38 23.12
C GLU A 82 -16.14 20.46 22.55
N THR A 83 -16.50 20.35 21.30
CA THR A 83 -17.27 21.41 20.59
C THR A 83 -18.78 21.29 20.74
N GLY A 84 -19.30 20.30 21.43
CA GLY A 84 -20.75 20.11 21.58
C GLY A 84 -21.51 19.83 20.27
N ILE A 85 -20.80 19.70 19.16
CA ILE A 85 -21.36 19.40 17.85
C ILE A 85 -21.34 17.90 17.66
N GLY A 86 -22.37 17.23 18.16
CA GLY A 86 -22.58 15.83 17.91
C GLY A 86 -22.44 14.94 19.15
N THR A 87 -23.08 13.80 19.08
CA THR A 87 -23.14 12.75 20.09
C THR A 87 -22.06 11.68 19.88
N ALA A 88 -20.95 12.03 19.25
CA ALA A 88 -19.90 11.09 18.89
C ALA A 88 -19.07 10.70 20.11
N ASP A 89 -19.06 9.40 20.43
CA ASP A 89 -18.23 8.82 21.48
C ASP A 89 -17.05 8.10 20.81
N ARG A 90 -15.81 8.49 21.13
CA ARG A 90 -14.61 7.92 20.56
C ARG A 90 -14.38 6.43 20.89
N ARG A 91 -15.07 5.88 21.88
CA ARG A 91 -15.11 4.43 22.14
C ARG A 91 -16.05 3.69 21.19
N ASN A 92 -16.96 4.41 20.51
CA ASN A 92 -17.76 3.85 19.43
C ASN A 92 -16.93 3.84 18.17
N THR A 93 -16.64 2.63 17.69
CA THR A 93 -15.80 2.40 16.51
C THR A 93 -16.62 1.96 15.32
N PHE A 94 -16.20 2.37 14.14
CA PHE A 94 -16.74 1.93 12.86
C PHE A 94 -15.58 1.49 11.95
N PHE A 95 -15.70 0.32 11.33
CA PHE A 95 -14.73 -0.20 10.41
C PHE A 95 -15.14 0.07 8.97
N VAL A 96 -14.21 0.58 8.19
CA VAL A 96 -14.40 0.86 6.77
C VAL A 96 -13.35 0.10 5.98
N ARG A 97 -13.79 -0.72 5.05
CA ARG A 97 -12.92 -1.47 4.15
C ARG A 97 -13.08 -1.01 2.70
N ASN A 98 -12.01 -1.17 1.94
CA ASN A 98 -12.02 -0.90 0.52
C ASN A 98 -12.81 -1.99 -0.24
N SER A 99 -13.49 -1.64 -1.32
CA SER A 99 -14.20 -2.59 -2.18
C SER A 99 -13.29 -3.66 -2.79
N LEU A 100 -11.98 -3.37 -2.95
CA LEU A 100 -10.98 -4.34 -3.41
C LEU A 100 -10.77 -5.50 -2.41
N ASP A 101 -11.05 -5.27 -1.13
CA ASP A 101 -10.85 -6.26 -0.06
C ASP A 101 -11.88 -7.41 -0.09
N LYS A 102 -13.00 -7.24 -0.78
CA LYS A 102 -14.01 -8.31 -0.92
C LYS A 102 -13.45 -9.59 -1.56
N LEU A 103 -12.44 -9.45 -2.41
CA LEU A 103 -11.80 -10.58 -3.07
C LEU A 103 -10.75 -11.25 -2.18
N ARG A 104 -10.21 -10.50 -1.23
CA ARG A 104 -9.10 -10.93 -0.36
C ARG A 104 -9.56 -11.88 0.76
N PHE A 105 -10.72 -11.60 1.35
CA PHE A 105 -11.28 -12.33 2.49
C PHE A 105 -12.72 -12.81 2.22
N SER A 106 -12.93 -13.37 1.03
CA SER A 106 -14.26 -13.83 0.59
C SER A 106 -14.86 -14.97 1.43
N GLU A 107 -14.02 -15.69 2.19
CA GLU A 107 -14.42 -16.77 3.09
C GLU A 107 -14.94 -16.29 4.45
N TYR A 108 -14.71 -15.03 4.82
CA TYR A 108 -15.18 -14.48 6.10
C TYR A 108 -16.57 -13.83 5.99
N PRO A 109 -17.30 -13.73 7.12
CA PRO A 109 -18.59 -13.07 7.13
C PRO A 109 -18.55 -11.64 6.61
N ALA A 110 -19.58 -11.21 5.89
CA ALA A 110 -19.66 -9.88 5.32
C ALA A 110 -19.63 -8.75 6.37
N ASP A 111 -20.02 -9.04 7.61
CA ASP A 111 -20.02 -8.15 8.74
C ASP A 111 -18.75 -8.24 9.61
N ALA A 112 -17.68 -8.80 9.03
CA ALA A 112 -16.42 -9.02 9.76
C ALA A 112 -15.23 -8.27 9.17
N LEU A 113 -14.34 -7.85 10.06
CA LEU A 113 -12.98 -7.43 9.78
C LEU A 113 -12.11 -8.69 9.64
N GLY A 114 -11.67 -9.01 8.44
CA GLY A 114 -10.77 -10.14 8.20
C GLY A 114 -9.31 -9.75 8.32
N TYR A 115 -8.49 -10.64 8.90
CA TYR A 115 -7.03 -10.52 8.96
C TYR A 115 -6.37 -11.89 8.84
N ARG A 116 -5.06 -11.94 8.64
CA ARG A 116 -4.35 -13.23 8.52
C ARG A 116 -4.53 -14.06 9.80
N GLY A 117 -5.19 -15.18 9.69
CA GLY A 117 -5.43 -16.12 10.79
C GLY A 117 -6.75 -15.93 11.55
N GLY A 118 -7.64 -14.99 11.12
CA GLY A 118 -8.92 -14.83 11.78
C GLY A 118 -9.77 -13.66 11.32
N PHE A 119 -10.83 -13.41 12.07
CA PHE A 119 -11.70 -12.26 11.84
C PHE A 119 -12.36 -11.79 13.14
N GLU A 120 -12.76 -10.51 13.17
CA GLU A 120 -13.58 -9.93 14.24
C GLU A 120 -14.96 -9.52 13.69
N ARG A 121 -16.03 -9.89 14.35
CA ARG A 121 -17.37 -9.44 13.96
C ARG A 121 -17.59 -7.98 14.35
N CYS A 122 -17.91 -7.15 13.37
CA CYS A 122 -18.23 -5.74 13.56
C CYS A 122 -19.75 -5.48 13.57
N GLY A 123 -20.55 -6.45 13.16
CA GLY A 123 -22.01 -6.34 13.06
C GLY A 123 -22.41 -5.22 12.10
N LYS A 124 -23.23 -4.28 12.58
CA LYS A 124 -23.67 -3.12 11.79
C LYS A 124 -22.64 -1.99 11.67
N ASN A 125 -21.53 -2.08 12.39
CA ASN A 125 -20.51 -1.02 12.41
C ASN A 125 -19.37 -1.32 11.44
N ILE A 126 -19.70 -1.82 10.26
CA ILE A 126 -18.77 -2.02 9.15
C ILE A 126 -19.43 -1.62 7.84
N ALA A 127 -18.67 -0.97 6.97
CA ALA A 127 -19.08 -0.68 5.60
C ALA A 127 -17.96 -0.98 4.62
N THR A 128 -18.38 -1.32 3.40
CA THR A 128 -17.47 -1.38 2.24
C THR A 128 -17.74 -0.18 1.36
N ILE A 129 -16.73 0.63 1.10
CA ILE A 129 -16.83 1.84 0.29
C ILE A 129 -15.83 1.79 -0.87
N SER A 130 -16.06 2.61 -1.87
CA SER A 130 -15.19 2.69 -3.06
C SER A 130 -14.39 4.00 -3.13
N ASN A 131 -14.87 5.07 -2.50
CA ASN A 131 -14.27 6.39 -2.57
C ASN A 131 -14.57 7.23 -1.31
N SER A 132 -14.00 8.43 -1.26
CA SER A 132 -14.16 9.36 -0.13
C SER A 132 -15.57 9.97 -0.01
N PHE A 133 -16.36 10.01 -1.08
CA PHE A 133 -17.74 10.49 -1.01
C PHE A 133 -18.64 9.50 -0.27
N ASP A 134 -18.45 8.20 -0.52
CA ASP A 134 -19.14 7.14 0.22
C ASP A 134 -18.80 7.21 1.72
N LEU A 135 -17.52 7.51 2.06
CA LEU A 135 -17.10 7.70 3.45
C LEU A 135 -17.82 8.90 4.08
N GLU A 136 -17.85 10.03 3.41
CA GLU A 136 -18.51 11.23 3.93
C GLU A 136 -20.00 10.99 4.22
N GLU A 137 -20.69 10.29 3.34
CA GLU A 137 -22.09 9.90 3.55
C GLU A 137 -22.22 8.92 4.75
N THR A 138 -21.32 7.94 4.83
CA THR A 138 -21.31 6.98 5.93
C THR A 138 -21.10 7.69 7.27
N ILE A 139 -20.19 8.67 7.35
CA ILE A 139 -19.97 9.47 8.57
C ILE A 139 -21.23 10.26 8.96
N LYS A 140 -21.91 10.87 8.01
CA LYS A 140 -23.16 11.62 8.24
C LYS A 140 -24.27 10.71 8.80
N ASN A 141 -24.35 9.48 8.32
CA ASN A 141 -25.37 8.51 8.73
C ASN A 141 -25.07 7.86 10.10
N HIS A 142 -23.86 8.05 10.66
CA HIS A 142 -23.45 7.45 11.93
C HIS A 142 -22.87 8.51 12.89
N PRO A 143 -23.66 9.52 13.31
CA PRO A 143 -23.16 10.66 14.07
C PRO A 143 -22.63 10.29 15.48
N HIS A 144 -23.00 9.12 16.00
CA HIS A 144 -22.57 8.61 17.31
C HIS A 144 -21.19 7.92 17.30
N ILE A 145 -20.59 7.75 16.14
CA ILE A 145 -19.28 7.12 15.99
C ILE A 145 -18.20 8.18 16.12
N GLY A 146 -17.28 7.97 17.06
CA GLY A 146 -16.15 8.89 17.29
C GLY A 146 -14.80 8.39 16.76
N THR A 147 -14.64 7.07 16.55
CA THR A 147 -13.41 6.49 15.99
C THR A 147 -13.70 5.69 14.72
N TRP A 148 -13.01 6.03 13.65
CA TRP A 148 -13.14 5.42 12.33
C TRP A 148 -11.88 4.68 11.97
N ILE A 149 -11.99 3.40 11.65
CA ILE A 149 -10.86 2.57 11.20
C ILE A 149 -11.02 2.35 9.70
N LEU A 150 -10.09 2.92 8.91
CA LEU A 150 -10.11 2.90 7.44
C LEU A 150 -8.99 2.00 6.94
N ASP A 151 -9.31 0.73 6.68
CA ASP A 151 -8.29 -0.22 6.21
C ASP A 151 -7.88 0.08 4.78
N GLU A 152 -6.59 -0.16 4.49
CA GLU A 152 -5.96 0.09 3.20
C GLU A 152 -6.22 1.51 2.66
N ALA A 153 -6.09 2.52 3.54
CA ALA A 153 -6.46 3.91 3.26
C ALA A 153 -5.80 4.52 2.00
N ALA A 154 -4.60 4.08 1.62
CA ALA A 154 -3.91 4.55 0.43
C ALA A 154 -4.58 4.13 -0.90
N PHE A 155 -5.52 3.18 -0.89
CA PHE A 155 -6.23 2.75 -2.10
C PHE A 155 -7.44 3.61 -2.45
N TYR A 156 -7.83 4.56 -1.58
CA TYR A 156 -8.88 5.53 -1.89
C TYR A 156 -8.34 6.71 -2.72
N ASP A 157 -9.23 7.62 -3.06
CA ASP A 157 -8.87 8.86 -3.76
C ASP A 157 -8.19 9.89 -2.82
N GLU A 158 -7.50 10.87 -3.41
CA GLU A 158 -6.71 11.88 -2.69
C GLU A 158 -7.56 12.78 -1.76
N ARG A 159 -8.84 12.97 -2.08
CA ARG A 159 -9.78 13.74 -1.26
C ARG A 159 -9.91 13.15 0.15
N LEU A 160 -9.67 11.83 0.32
CA LEU A 160 -9.74 11.16 1.61
C LEU A 160 -8.90 11.87 2.67
N ALA A 161 -7.66 12.26 2.35
CA ALA A 161 -6.75 12.89 3.30
C ALA A 161 -7.33 14.20 3.88
N TYR A 162 -7.95 15.00 3.03
CA TYR A 162 -8.58 16.26 3.46
C TYR A 162 -9.91 16.05 4.16
N LEU A 163 -10.69 15.05 3.75
CA LEU A 163 -11.94 14.68 4.41
C LEU A 163 -11.69 14.26 5.86
N VAL A 164 -10.77 13.32 6.09
CA VAL A 164 -10.49 12.82 7.45
C VAL A 164 -9.90 13.93 8.33
N LYS A 165 -9.03 14.77 7.79
CA LYS A 165 -8.51 15.94 8.50
C LYS A 165 -9.63 16.89 8.91
N ARG A 166 -10.51 17.26 7.98
CA ARG A 166 -11.65 18.16 8.24
C ARG A 166 -12.58 17.61 9.33
N GLU A 167 -12.96 16.34 9.19
CA GLU A 167 -13.87 15.71 10.16
C GLU A 167 -13.21 15.56 11.55
N ALA A 168 -11.92 15.30 11.60
CA ALA A 168 -11.16 15.28 12.84
C ALA A 168 -11.14 16.66 13.51
N GLU A 169 -10.75 17.70 12.78
CA GLU A 169 -10.61 19.06 13.31
C GLU A 169 -11.98 19.68 13.72
N GLN A 170 -13.04 19.46 12.93
CA GLN A 170 -14.34 20.11 13.14
C GLN A 170 -15.24 19.37 14.14
N ARG A 171 -15.09 18.05 14.26
CA ARG A 171 -15.99 17.21 15.05
C ARG A 171 -15.28 16.41 16.15
N GLY A 172 -13.98 16.57 16.31
CA GLY A 172 -13.20 15.82 17.29
C GLY A 172 -13.10 14.33 16.99
N LEU A 173 -13.35 13.90 15.74
CA LEU A 173 -13.29 12.50 15.35
C LEU A 173 -11.85 12.00 15.32
N VAL A 174 -11.69 10.70 15.51
CA VAL A 174 -10.42 10.00 15.40
C VAL A 174 -10.46 9.06 14.20
N PHE A 175 -9.47 9.17 13.33
CA PHE A 175 -9.31 8.29 12.18
C PHE A 175 -8.04 7.46 12.33
N VAL A 176 -8.18 6.15 12.30
CA VAL A 176 -7.06 5.21 12.29
C VAL A 176 -6.99 4.57 10.92
N MET A 177 -5.87 4.73 10.26
CA MET A 177 -5.68 4.40 8.86
C MET A 177 -4.53 3.40 8.67
N PRO A 178 -4.80 2.09 8.86
CA PRO A 178 -3.86 1.06 8.45
C PRO A 178 -3.61 1.18 6.95
N THR A 179 -2.36 1.32 6.55
CA THR A 179 -2.05 1.53 5.14
C THR A 179 -0.63 1.14 4.76
N LEU A 180 -0.45 0.80 3.50
CA LEU A 180 0.84 0.63 2.88
C LEU A 180 1.39 2.01 2.47
N LEU A 181 2.43 2.48 3.16
CA LEU A 181 3.06 3.75 2.83
C LEU A 181 4.05 3.62 1.67
N LEU A 182 4.84 2.53 1.67
CA LEU A 182 5.83 2.25 0.63
C LEU A 182 5.40 1.05 -0.21
N ASN A 183 5.60 1.16 -1.51
CA ASN A 183 5.41 0.06 -2.45
C ASN A 183 6.60 -0.93 -2.40
N PHE A 184 6.55 -1.98 -3.23
CA PHE A 184 7.62 -2.98 -3.31
C PHE A 184 8.97 -2.43 -3.83
N ARG A 185 8.98 -1.21 -4.38
CA ARG A 185 10.20 -0.50 -4.82
C ARG A 185 10.83 0.34 -3.73
N GLY A 186 10.21 0.42 -2.53
CA GLY A 186 10.62 1.33 -1.47
C GLY A 186 10.27 2.80 -1.74
N GLU A 187 9.37 3.06 -2.69
CA GLU A 187 8.87 4.40 -3.03
C GLU A 187 7.52 4.65 -2.36
N ILE A 188 7.14 5.90 -2.12
CA ILE A 188 5.80 6.24 -1.64
C ILE A 188 4.77 5.62 -2.59
N PHE A 189 3.81 4.90 -2.03
CA PHE A 189 2.89 4.05 -2.78
C PHE A 189 2.13 4.82 -3.86
N ASN A 190 1.56 5.97 -3.50
CA ASN A 190 0.84 6.87 -4.44
C ASN A 190 0.64 8.27 -3.82
N ALA A 191 -0.04 9.15 -4.53
CA ALA A 191 -0.35 10.50 -4.07
C ALA A 191 -1.23 10.50 -2.81
N THR A 192 -2.20 9.59 -2.70
CA THR A 192 -3.05 9.48 -1.49
C THR A 192 -2.21 9.12 -0.26
N ALA A 193 -1.30 8.15 -0.37
CA ALA A 193 -0.40 7.77 0.73
C ALA A 193 0.45 8.95 1.19
N ARG A 194 0.97 9.76 0.24
CA ARG A 194 1.73 10.97 0.56
C ARG A 194 0.87 12.00 1.28
N LEU A 195 -0.33 12.31 0.78
CA LEU A 195 -1.23 13.27 1.40
C LEU A 195 -1.69 12.82 2.80
N LEU A 196 -1.97 11.52 2.98
CA LEU A 196 -2.29 10.97 4.30
C LEU A 196 -1.12 11.20 5.28
N MET A 197 0.12 10.99 4.86
CA MET A 197 1.30 11.26 5.69
C MET A 197 1.43 12.75 6.02
N GLU A 198 1.22 13.63 5.05
CA GLU A 198 1.30 15.09 5.22
C GLU A 198 0.19 15.66 6.14
N THR A 199 -0.96 14.98 6.23
CA THR A 199 -2.12 15.41 7.02
C THR A 199 -2.30 14.68 8.34
N SER A 200 -1.44 13.69 8.63
CA SER A 200 -1.54 12.90 9.86
C SER A 200 -0.98 13.62 11.07
N THR A 201 -1.61 13.39 12.23
CA THR A 201 -1.14 13.86 13.52
C THR A 201 -0.20 12.85 14.18
N ASP A 202 -0.42 11.56 13.92
CA ASP A 202 0.26 10.46 14.59
C ASP A 202 0.65 9.35 13.62
N ILE A 203 1.77 8.67 13.92
CA ILE A 203 2.24 7.51 13.16
C ILE A 203 2.55 6.36 14.14
N TYR A 204 2.03 5.17 13.82
CA TYR A 204 2.34 3.90 14.47
C TYR A 204 3.07 3.00 13.48
N PRO A 205 4.42 2.98 13.51
CA PRO A 205 5.19 2.12 12.62
C PRO A 205 5.15 0.67 13.12
N LEU A 206 4.86 -0.24 12.20
CA LEU A 206 4.92 -1.67 12.41
C LEU A 206 6.11 -2.24 11.63
N SER A 207 6.82 -3.15 12.26
CA SER A 207 7.83 -4.00 11.62
C SER A 207 7.37 -5.46 11.62
N ALA A 208 8.08 -6.29 10.87
CA ALA A 208 7.92 -7.73 10.91
C ALA A 208 9.30 -8.40 10.97
N TYR A 209 9.35 -9.70 11.13
CA TYR A 209 10.57 -10.46 10.88
C TYR A 209 10.75 -10.67 9.37
N CYS A 210 12.01 -10.71 8.93
CA CYS A 210 12.34 -11.08 7.58
C CYS A 210 11.86 -12.51 7.29
N GLU A 211 11.06 -12.69 6.25
CA GLU A 211 10.57 -14.01 5.86
C GLU A 211 11.56 -14.80 4.98
N HIS A 212 12.81 -14.30 4.82
CA HIS A 212 13.87 -15.10 4.21
C HIS A 212 14.28 -16.23 5.16
N LYS A 213 14.46 -17.42 4.62
CA LYS A 213 14.85 -18.59 5.38
C LYS A 213 16.09 -18.28 6.25
N GLU A 214 16.02 -18.67 7.53
CA GLU A 214 17.11 -18.50 8.51
C GLU A 214 17.47 -17.04 8.86
N CYS A 215 16.67 -16.03 8.44
CA CYS A 215 16.86 -14.65 8.81
C CYS A 215 15.89 -14.22 9.94
N LEU A 216 16.42 -13.62 11.00
CA LEU A 216 15.65 -13.12 12.14
C LEU A 216 15.72 -11.58 12.26
N GLU A 217 16.22 -10.90 11.24
CA GLU A 217 16.31 -9.45 11.25
C GLU A 217 14.93 -8.79 11.10
N SER A 218 14.79 -7.58 11.67
CA SER A 218 13.62 -6.74 11.45
C SER A 218 13.49 -6.38 9.97
N ALA A 219 12.27 -6.47 9.46
CA ALA A 219 11.95 -6.23 8.07
C ALA A 219 10.98 -5.07 7.92
N TYR A 220 11.32 -4.16 7.01
CA TYR A 220 10.57 -2.94 6.71
C TYR A 220 10.16 -2.83 5.24
N ASN A 221 10.64 -3.76 4.40
CA ASN A 221 10.39 -3.74 2.97
C ASN A 221 9.27 -4.70 2.58
N THR A 222 8.33 -4.23 1.79
CA THR A 222 7.41 -5.09 1.04
C THR A 222 8.17 -5.71 -0.11
N TYR A 223 8.34 -7.02 -0.09
CA TYR A 223 9.02 -7.76 -1.15
C TYR A 223 8.01 -8.45 -2.04
N ARG A 224 8.14 -8.26 -3.35
CA ARG A 224 7.33 -8.90 -4.38
C ARG A 224 8.17 -9.92 -5.14
N TYR A 225 7.65 -11.12 -5.29
CA TYR A 225 8.33 -12.20 -6.01
C TYR A 225 7.33 -13.10 -6.71
N TYR A 226 7.82 -13.87 -7.65
CA TYR A 226 7.09 -14.89 -8.39
C TYR A 226 7.70 -16.26 -8.12
N VAL A 227 6.91 -17.33 -8.28
CA VAL A 227 7.41 -18.69 -8.21
C VAL A 227 7.37 -19.30 -9.61
N VAL A 228 8.53 -19.54 -10.19
CA VAL A 228 8.67 -20.14 -11.53
C VAL A 228 9.41 -21.45 -11.42
N SER A 229 8.73 -22.56 -11.71
CA SER A 229 9.29 -23.91 -11.56
C SER A 229 9.88 -24.18 -10.16
N GLY A 230 9.20 -23.69 -9.11
CA GLY A 230 9.65 -23.84 -7.72
C GLY A 230 10.79 -22.93 -7.28
N ILE A 231 11.21 -21.99 -8.14
CA ILE A 231 12.28 -21.05 -7.88
C ILE A 231 11.68 -19.68 -7.56
N GLU A 232 12.13 -19.05 -6.46
CA GLU A 232 11.81 -17.66 -6.14
C GLU A 232 12.48 -16.72 -7.15
N CYS A 233 11.66 -15.88 -7.79
CA CYS A 233 12.07 -14.93 -8.80
C CYS A 233 11.65 -13.53 -8.35
N PRO A 234 12.57 -12.65 -7.92
CA PRO A 234 12.25 -11.27 -7.56
C PRO A 234 11.51 -10.53 -8.66
N ALA A 235 10.58 -9.66 -8.30
CA ALA A 235 9.96 -8.76 -9.26
C ALA A 235 10.99 -7.80 -9.87
N LEU A 236 10.81 -7.46 -11.13
CA LEU A 236 11.61 -6.44 -11.79
C LEU A 236 11.20 -5.04 -11.31
N PHE A 237 12.13 -4.09 -11.31
CA PHE A 237 11.82 -2.71 -10.88
C PHE A 237 10.67 -2.08 -11.68
N PHE A 238 10.52 -2.41 -12.96
CA PHE A 238 9.42 -1.96 -13.82
C PHE A 238 8.20 -2.90 -13.82
N ASP A 239 8.12 -3.83 -12.86
CA ASP A 239 6.91 -4.64 -12.69
C ASP A 239 5.70 -3.74 -12.38
N PRO A 240 4.47 -4.00 -12.89
CA PRO A 240 3.33 -3.13 -12.66
C PRO A 240 3.11 -2.78 -11.19
N LEU A 241 2.86 -1.51 -10.87
CA LEU A 241 2.78 -1.04 -9.49
C LEU A 241 1.68 -1.77 -8.73
N ILE A 242 0.48 -1.82 -9.29
CA ILE A 242 -0.67 -2.47 -8.68
C ILE A 242 -0.92 -3.80 -9.40
N ILE A 243 -0.90 -4.88 -8.64
CA ILE A 243 -1.40 -6.19 -9.04
C ILE A 243 -2.36 -6.63 -7.96
N VAL A 244 -3.64 -6.64 -8.28
CA VAL A 244 -4.69 -7.05 -7.35
C VAL A 244 -4.62 -8.56 -7.16
N GLY A 245 -4.43 -8.99 -5.92
CA GLY A 245 -4.33 -10.40 -5.60
C GLY A 245 -4.41 -10.66 -4.10
N GLY A 246 -4.80 -11.88 -3.72
CA GLY A 246 -4.92 -12.29 -2.33
C GLY A 246 -3.57 -12.58 -1.65
N ASP A 247 -3.59 -12.73 -0.32
CA ASP A 247 -2.41 -13.01 0.53
C ASP A 247 -1.93 -14.47 0.51
N ARG A 248 -2.49 -15.31 -0.36
CA ARG A 248 -2.14 -16.73 -0.41
C ARG A 248 -0.95 -16.96 -1.34
N ASP A 249 -0.10 -17.90 -0.95
CA ASP A 249 0.98 -18.39 -1.80
C ASP A 249 0.43 -18.88 -3.13
N LYS A 250 0.94 -18.32 -4.21
CA LYS A 250 0.51 -18.62 -5.56
C LYS A 250 1.62 -19.33 -6.31
N ASN A 251 1.26 -20.41 -6.96
CA ASN A 251 2.15 -21.13 -7.86
C ASN A 251 1.99 -20.69 -9.32
N ASP A 252 1.07 -19.76 -9.61
CA ASP A 252 0.92 -19.16 -10.93
C ASP A 252 2.09 -18.18 -11.16
N PRO A 253 2.96 -18.39 -12.15
CA PRO A 253 4.10 -17.53 -12.39
C PRO A 253 3.72 -16.13 -12.92
N LEU A 254 2.46 -15.91 -13.31
CA LEU A 254 1.93 -14.61 -13.71
C LEU A 254 1.41 -13.77 -12.52
N GLU A 255 1.18 -14.41 -11.37
CA GLU A 255 0.67 -13.76 -10.17
C GLU A 255 1.75 -13.66 -9.10
N PRO A 256 1.99 -12.45 -8.54
CA PRO A 256 3.03 -12.27 -7.55
C PRO A 256 2.62 -12.78 -6.17
N ASN A 257 3.63 -13.15 -5.41
CA ASN A 257 3.57 -13.33 -3.97
C ASN A 257 4.19 -12.11 -3.28
N TYR A 258 3.79 -11.90 -2.02
CA TYR A 258 4.31 -10.80 -1.20
C TYR A 258 4.71 -11.31 0.17
N CYS A 259 5.85 -10.83 0.65
CA CYS A 259 6.32 -11.07 2.01
C CYS A 259 7.11 -9.87 2.53
N THR A 260 7.57 -9.95 3.78
CA THR A 260 8.46 -8.95 4.36
C THR A 260 9.91 -9.38 4.24
N ARG A 261 10.79 -8.43 3.88
CA ARG A 261 12.24 -8.66 3.80
C ARG A 261 13.02 -7.52 4.47
N CYS A 262 14.14 -7.88 5.12
CA CYS A 262 15.13 -6.90 5.54
C CYS A 262 15.91 -6.38 4.33
N ASP A 263 16.73 -5.35 4.52
CA ASP A 263 17.48 -4.73 3.43
C ASP A 263 18.42 -5.70 2.71
N SER A 264 19.01 -6.65 3.45
CA SER A 264 19.92 -7.66 2.87
C SER A 264 19.21 -8.68 1.97
N HIS A 265 17.89 -8.87 2.15
CA HIS A 265 17.10 -9.86 1.42
C HIS A 265 15.99 -9.25 0.56
N HIS A 266 15.98 -7.93 0.41
CA HIS A 266 15.07 -7.23 -0.49
C HIS A 266 15.70 -7.12 -1.89
N TYR A 267 15.54 -8.13 -2.71
CA TYR A 267 16.05 -8.13 -4.07
C TYR A 267 15.11 -7.37 -5.00
N LEU A 268 15.63 -6.33 -5.66
CA LEU A 268 14.87 -5.51 -6.61
C LEU A 268 15.73 -5.19 -7.84
N PRO A 269 15.89 -6.15 -8.75
CA PRO A 269 16.73 -5.97 -9.93
C PRO A 269 16.06 -5.10 -11.01
N GLY A 270 16.87 -4.62 -11.92
CA GLY A 270 16.41 -3.90 -13.12
C GLY A 270 16.24 -2.39 -12.94
N LYS A 271 16.54 -1.80 -11.76
CA LYS A 271 16.43 -0.35 -11.54
C LYS A 271 17.29 0.45 -12.52
N GLN A 272 18.56 0.05 -12.70
CA GLN A 272 19.46 0.71 -13.63
C GLN A 272 18.95 0.61 -15.08
N TYR A 273 18.57 -0.59 -15.52
CA TYR A 273 17.98 -0.80 -16.84
C TYR A 273 16.72 0.07 -17.02
N THR A 274 15.86 0.15 -16.04
CA THR A 274 14.63 0.95 -16.10
C THR A 274 14.93 2.41 -16.38
N TYR A 275 15.85 3.02 -15.63
CA TYR A 275 16.13 4.45 -15.76
C TYR A 275 17.03 4.82 -16.93
N PHE A 276 17.98 3.96 -17.29
CA PHE A 276 18.97 4.29 -18.32
C PHE A 276 18.68 3.66 -19.69
N THR A 277 17.73 2.74 -19.79
CA THR A 277 17.34 2.10 -21.04
C THR A 277 15.85 2.17 -21.30
N LEU A 278 15.01 1.54 -20.45
CA LEU A 278 13.59 1.39 -20.72
C LEU A 278 12.85 2.74 -20.77
N LYS A 279 13.04 3.63 -19.80
CA LYS A 279 12.41 4.97 -19.81
C LYS A 279 12.87 5.82 -20.99
N PRO A 280 14.16 5.95 -21.29
CA PRO A 280 14.62 6.66 -22.49
C PRO A 280 14.04 6.10 -23.79
N LEU A 281 13.84 4.79 -23.91
CA LEU A 281 13.15 4.19 -25.07
C LEU A 281 11.66 4.59 -25.10
N GLY A 282 10.99 4.62 -23.95
CA GLY A 282 9.62 5.14 -23.83
C GLY A 282 9.52 6.63 -24.19
N GLU A 283 10.48 7.45 -23.76
CA GLU A 283 10.55 8.87 -24.10
C GLU A 283 10.70 9.08 -25.62
N LYS A 284 11.53 8.29 -26.30
CA LYS A 284 11.62 8.30 -27.75
C LYS A 284 10.30 7.90 -28.42
N ALA A 285 9.63 6.89 -27.87
CA ALA A 285 8.32 6.44 -28.36
C ALA A 285 7.27 7.55 -28.21
N SER A 286 7.26 8.29 -27.10
CA SER A 286 6.29 9.37 -26.83
C SER A 286 6.34 10.51 -27.86
N VAL A 287 7.50 10.72 -28.49
CA VAL A 287 7.68 11.72 -29.57
C VAL A 287 7.62 11.11 -30.98
N GLY A 288 7.05 9.89 -31.10
CA GLY A 288 6.78 9.24 -32.39
C GLY A 288 7.85 8.25 -32.87
N ASN A 289 8.98 8.10 -32.19
CA ASN A 289 10.02 7.13 -32.54
C ASN A 289 9.86 5.82 -31.77
N LEU A 290 8.93 4.97 -32.19
CA LEU A 290 8.55 3.73 -31.50
C LEU A 290 9.54 2.58 -31.77
N GLU A 291 10.25 2.60 -32.92
CA GLU A 291 11.08 1.48 -33.38
C GLU A 291 12.15 1.01 -32.37
N PRO A 292 12.91 1.88 -31.69
CA PRO A 292 13.90 1.41 -30.72
C PRO A 292 13.28 0.66 -29.53
N LEU A 293 12.12 1.08 -29.06
CA LEU A 293 11.38 0.38 -27.98
C LEU A 293 10.84 -0.96 -28.50
N GLU A 294 10.24 -0.98 -29.70
CA GLU A 294 9.74 -2.21 -30.32
C GLU A 294 10.86 -3.25 -30.46
N ASN A 295 12.06 -2.83 -30.90
CA ASN A 295 13.21 -3.72 -31.04
C ASN A 295 13.67 -4.32 -29.71
N GLU A 296 13.73 -3.52 -28.64
CA GLU A 296 14.09 -4.02 -27.30
C GLU A 296 13.03 -5.00 -26.77
N LEU A 297 11.74 -4.65 -26.86
CA LEU A 297 10.65 -5.55 -26.41
C LEU A 297 10.61 -6.85 -27.23
N ARG A 298 10.90 -6.78 -28.53
CA ARG A 298 11.05 -7.95 -29.41
C ARG A 298 12.22 -8.84 -28.95
N ALA A 299 13.36 -8.23 -28.61
CA ALA A 299 14.50 -8.96 -28.09
C ALA A 299 14.14 -9.65 -26.76
N ILE A 300 13.56 -8.93 -25.82
CA ILE A 300 13.12 -9.49 -24.53
C ILE A 300 12.21 -10.71 -24.73
N LYS A 301 11.29 -10.66 -25.70
CA LYS A 301 10.30 -11.73 -25.89
C LYS A 301 10.85 -12.93 -26.67
N PHE A 302 11.61 -12.70 -27.73
CA PHE A 302 11.97 -13.74 -28.70
C PHE A 302 13.46 -14.13 -28.69
N SER A 303 14.32 -13.29 -28.15
CA SER A 303 15.78 -13.49 -28.14
C SER A 303 16.38 -12.84 -26.88
N PRO A 304 15.99 -13.29 -25.66
CA PRO A 304 16.31 -12.59 -24.41
C PRO A 304 17.80 -12.25 -24.24
N ASP A 305 18.68 -13.16 -24.64
CA ASP A 305 20.14 -12.97 -24.54
C ASP A 305 20.67 -11.79 -25.38
N SER A 306 19.92 -11.34 -26.37
CA SER A 306 20.28 -10.21 -27.23
C SER A 306 19.72 -8.87 -26.71
N SER A 307 18.84 -8.87 -25.69
CA SER A 307 18.22 -7.67 -25.14
C SER A 307 19.20 -6.84 -24.31
N GLU A 308 18.95 -5.52 -24.24
CA GLU A 308 19.68 -4.64 -23.33
C GLU A 308 19.39 -5.00 -21.86
N LEU A 309 18.18 -5.52 -21.57
CA LEU A 309 17.82 -6.03 -20.26
C LEU A 309 18.80 -7.12 -19.81
N PHE A 310 18.98 -8.15 -20.63
CA PHE A 310 19.90 -9.26 -20.31
C PHE A 310 21.34 -8.77 -20.18
N ARG A 311 21.80 -7.90 -21.09
CA ARG A 311 23.14 -7.32 -21.03
C ARG A 311 23.38 -6.53 -19.74
N SER A 312 22.41 -5.72 -19.34
CA SER A 312 22.45 -4.98 -18.08
C SER A 312 22.51 -5.92 -16.87
N PHE A 313 21.71 -6.99 -16.86
CA PHE A 313 21.71 -7.98 -15.79
C PHE A 313 23.04 -8.74 -15.71
N ARG A 314 23.57 -9.18 -16.83
CA ARG A 314 24.86 -9.85 -16.91
C ARG A 314 25.98 -8.97 -16.37
N ALA A 315 26.05 -7.71 -16.81
CA ALA A 315 27.04 -6.76 -16.35
C ALA A 315 26.95 -6.49 -14.84
N ASN A 316 25.74 -6.41 -14.28
CA ASN A 316 25.55 -6.09 -12.87
C ASN A 316 25.65 -7.30 -11.93
N TYR A 317 25.10 -8.46 -12.34
CA TYR A 317 24.85 -9.59 -11.45
C TYR A 317 25.63 -10.86 -11.80
N ILE A 318 26.39 -10.87 -12.88
CA ILE A 318 27.33 -11.95 -13.22
C ILE A 318 28.76 -11.43 -13.21
N GLU A 319 29.04 -10.37 -13.98
CA GLU A 319 30.37 -9.80 -14.19
C GLU A 319 30.69 -8.69 -13.18
N GLY A 320 29.69 -8.21 -12.47
CA GLY A 320 29.80 -7.12 -11.50
C GLY A 320 30.46 -7.53 -10.19
N PRO A 321 30.74 -6.55 -9.30
CA PRO A 321 31.46 -6.79 -8.05
C PRO A 321 30.68 -7.60 -7.01
N ARG A 322 29.35 -7.78 -7.20
CA ARG A 322 28.46 -8.54 -6.32
C ARG A 322 27.57 -9.46 -7.17
N PRO A 323 28.10 -10.59 -7.65
CA PRO A 323 27.31 -11.57 -8.37
C PRO A 323 26.12 -12.05 -7.53
N SER A 324 24.95 -12.22 -8.14
CA SER A 324 23.74 -12.67 -7.44
C SER A 324 22.85 -13.46 -8.38
N GLN A 325 22.71 -14.73 -8.07
CA GLN A 325 21.78 -15.62 -8.77
C GLN A 325 20.31 -15.24 -8.49
N GLU A 326 20.02 -14.72 -7.31
CA GLU A 326 18.68 -14.28 -6.91
C GLU A 326 18.18 -13.18 -7.86
N HIS A 327 19.01 -12.19 -8.16
CA HIS A 327 18.66 -11.14 -9.12
C HIS A 327 18.49 -11.70 -10.54
N MET A 328 19.34 -12.63 -10.96
CA MET A 328 19.23 -13.26 -12.29
C MET A 328 17.96 -14.08 -12.47
N ASN A 329 17.43 -14.66 -11.38
CA ASN A 329 16.19 -15.43 -11.43
C ASN A 329 14.98 -14.58 -11.89
N SER A 330 15.03 -13.26 -11.75
CA SER A 330 13.96 -12.36 -12.23
C SER A 330 13.73 -12.45 -13.74
N LEU A 331 14.74 -12.83 -14.52
CA LEU A 331 14.60 -13.03 -15.95
C LEU A 331 13.80 -14.29 -16.34
N ARG A 332 13.48 -15.15 -15.37
CA ARG A 332 12.61 -16.32 -15.57
C ARG A 332 11.12 -15.97 -15.51
N VAL A 333 10.78 -14.81 -14.96
CA VAL A 333 9.38 -14.37 -14.84
C VAL A 333 8.77 -14.22 -16.23
N PRO A 334 7.58 -14.77 -16.51
CA PRO A 334 6.96 -14.63 -17.82
C PRO A 334 6.42 -13.21 -18.06
N ALA A 335 6.10 -12.92 -19.31
CA ALA A 335 5.48 -11.67 -19.72
C ALA A 335 6.29 -10.40 -19.38
N ILE A 336 7.62 -10.46 -19.47
CA ILE A 336 8.50 -9.31 -19.16
C ILE A 336 8.24 -8.14 -20.10
N ALA A 337 8.05 -8.40 -21.41
CA ALA A 337 7.75 -7.36 -22.39
C ALA A 337 6.40 -6.66 -22.09
N GLU A 338 5.39 -7.45 -21.72
CA GLU A 338 4.07 -6.97 -21.31
C GLU A 338 4.16 -6.10 -20.06
N ARG A 339 4.96 -6.51 -19.05
CA ARG A 339 5.20 -5.72 -17.83
C ARG A 339 5.84 -4.38 -18.13
N ALA A 340 6.81 -4.35 -19.04
CA ALA A 340 7.45 -3.12 -19.51
C ALA A 340 6.43 -2.18 -20.19
N VAL A 341 5.54 -2.73 -21.03
CA VAL A 341 4.46 -1.95 -21.66
C VAL A 341 3.51 -1.37 -20.63
N VAL A 342 3.06 -2.16 -19.62
CA VAL A 342 2.20 -1.65 -18.54
C VAL A 342 2.90 -0.53 -17.78
N TYR A 343 4.17 -0.69 -17.42
CA TYR A 343 4.95 0.33 -16.74
C TYR A 343 5.03 1.64 -17.54
N LEU A 344 5.38 1.56 -18.81
CA LEU A 344 5.52 2.73 -19.67
C LEU A 344 4.18 3.43 -19.94
N PHE A 345 3.09 2.67 -20.13
CA PHE A 345 1.77 3.22 -20.41
C PHE A 345 1.07 3.72 -19.14
N ALA A 346 0.92 2.83 -18.14
CA ALA A 346 0.07 3.13 -17.00
C ALA A 346 0.74 4.02 -15.93
N GLU A 347 2.04 3.83 -15.70
CA GLU A 347 2.75 4.54 -14.64
C GLU A 347 3.52 5.76 -15.18
N GLN A 348 4.21 5.60 -16.31
CA GLN A 348 5.07 6.67 -16.82
C GLN A 348 4.37 7.58 -17.82
N ASN A 349 3.21 7.17 -18.36
CA ASN A 349 2.45 7.92 -19.38
C ASN A 349 3.30 8.25 -20.64
N LEU A 350 4.23 7.35 -20.98
CA LEU A 350 5.16 7.48 -22.12
C LEU A 350 4.67 6.79 -23.40
N LEU A 351 3.57 6.03 -23.31
CA LEU A 351 2.92 5.41 -24.47
C LEU A 351 1.49 5.91 -24.59
N SER A 352 1.02 6.12 -25.81
CA SER A 352 -0.40 6.31 -26.10
C SER A 352 -1.12 4.97 -26.19
N ALA A 353 -2.46 4.98 -26.12
CA ALA A 353 -3.28 3.78 -26.31
C ALA A 353 -3.08 3.17 -27.70
N GLU A 354 -2.88 4.00 -28.72
CA GLU A 354 -2.61 3.57 -30.09
C GLU A 354 -1.26 2.88 -30.23
N GLN A 355 -0.20 3.47 -29.68
CA GLN A 355 1.13 2.87 -29.64
C GLN A 355 1.14 1.54 -28.87
N THR A 356 0.40 1.47 -27.76
CA THR A 356 0.25 0.24 -26.99
C THR A 356 -0.39 -0.86 -27.82
N ARG A 357 -1.52 -0.58 -28.54
CA ARG A 357 -2.17 -1.56 -29.44
C ARG A 357 -1.22 -2.02 -30.54
N LEU A 358 -0.48 -1.09 -31.14
CA LEU A 358 0.48 -1.39 -32.19
C LEU A 358 1.58 -2.34 -31.71
N LEU A 359 2.13 -2.12 -30.52
CA LEU A 359 3.12 -3.01 -29.92
C LEU A 359 2.51 -4.40 -29.62
N VAL A 360 1.29 -4.43 -29.07
CA VAL A 360 0.57 -5.70 -28.83
C VAL A 360 0.41 -6.51 -30.09
N GLU A 361 -0.02 -5.89 -31.18
CA GLU A 361 -0.22 -6.55 -32.47
C GLU A 361 1.10 -7.01 -33.10
N ARG A 362 2.10 -6.14 -33.18
CA ARG A 362 3.38 -6.43 -33.88
C ARG A 362 4.26 -7.43 -33.14
N LEU A 363 4.14 -7.49 -31.82
CA LEU A 363 4.93 -8.37 -30.97
C LEU A 363 4.13 -9.57 -30.46
N ASP A 364 2.86 -9.69 -30.85
CA ASP A 364 1.96 -10.75 -30.37
C ASP A 364 1.99 -10.85 -28.83
N LEU A 365 1.86 -9.70 -28.13
CA LEU A 365 1.87 -9.66 -26.67
C LEU A 365 0.58 -10.27 -26.10
N ASP A 366 0.67 -10.81 -24.88
CA ASP A 366 -0.44 -11.41 -24.17
C ASP A 366 -1.50 -10.34 -23.82
N ARG A 367 -2.61 -10.35 -24.59
CA ARG A 367 -3.71 -9.39 -24.46
C ARG A 367 -4.47 -9.56 -23.15
N GLU A 368 -4.67 -10.79 -22.70
CA GLU A 368 -5.42 -11.07 -21.48
C GLU A 368 -4.63 -10.57 -20.26
N TYR A 369 -3.34 -10.89 -20.20
CA TYR A 369 -2.45 -10.38 -19.17
C TYR A 369 -2.43 -8.83 -19.15
N LEU A 370 -2.22 -8.20 -20.31
CA LEU A 370 -2.18 -6.74 -20.43
C LEU A 370 -3.51 -6.11 -19.99
N ALA A 371 -4.64 -6.59 -20.48
CA ALA A 371 -5.97 -6.05 -20.13
C ALA A 371 -6.19 -6.11 -18.61
N LYS A 372 -5.86 -7.23 -17.96
CA LYS A 372 -5.94 -7.40 -16.52
C LYS A 372 -5.03 -6.41 -15.77
N ARG A 373 -3.75 -6.31 -16.13
CA ARG A 373 -2.81 -5.42 -15.46
C ARG A 373 -3.11 -3.94 -15.66
N LEU A 374 -3.59 -3.56 -16.84
CA LEU A 374 -4.04 -2.19 -17.10
C LEU A 374 -5.30 -1.82 -16.29
N ALA A 375 -6.23 -2.76 -16.12
CA ALA A 375 -7.39 -2.58 -15.25
C ALA A 375 -6.99 -2.44 -13.78
N ASP A 376 -6.08 -3.30 -13.27
CA ASP A 376 -5.52 -3.21 -11.92
C ASP A 376 -4.94 -1.81 -11.65
N ASN A 377 -4.28 -1.22 -12.64
CA ASN A 377 -3.65 0.12 -12.55
C ASN A 377 -4.58 1.27 -12.95
N LYS A 378 -5.90 1.04 -13.02
CA LYS A 378 -6.94 2.05 -13.33
C LYS A 378 -6.74 2.74 -14.69
N ARG A 379 -6.12 2.07 -15.65
CA ARG A 379 -5.85 2.56 -17.01
C ARG A 379 -6.33 1.56 -18.09
N PRO A 380 -7.58 1.05 -18.02
CA PRO A 380 -8.07 0.08 -19.01
C PRO A 380 -8.11 0.68 -20.41
N ILE A 381 -7.72 -0.11 -21.40
CA ILE A 381 -7.88 0.21 -22.84
C ILE A 381 -8.37 -1.05 -23.58
N ASN A 382 -9.03 -0.85 -24.69
CA ASN A 382 -9.36 -1.97 -25.60
C ASN A 382 -8.11 -2.32 -26.42
N LEU A 383 -7.60 -3.54 -26.22
CA LEU A 383 -6.39 -4.07 -26.87
C LEU A 383 -6.73 -4.87 -28.13
#